data_7e235dd1f52e781171e2fc46c03dbe53
#
_entry.id   7e235dd1f52e781171e2fc46c03dbe53
#
_cell.length_a   1.000
_cell.length_b   1.000
_cell.length_c   1.000
_cell.angle_alpha   90.00
_cell.angle_beta   90.00
_cell.angle_gamma   90.00
#
_symmetry.space_group_name_H-M   'P 1'
#
loop_
_entity.id
_entity.type
_entity.pdbx_description
1 polymer ?
#
loop_
_entity_poly.entity_id
_entity_poly.type
_entity_poly.pdbx_seq_one_letter_code
_entity_poly.pdbx_strand_id
1 'polypeptide(L)'
;MQLKSRKLKAYLSLPLVSLILISCNSGSSSAPSSTPVSYSAFNCPGTNNVSFPGVSGVRGIEGSSNNAVYITGVYVQYGSPHAFLYQGPVLGGGVCNQFNFPSDVNAGRTVTSTSLYGPDNNGVGNVIVVGSYTTLESGPIAQQGLLYQGAADGSTILGYTTLNPSSLSPGETVKNTLGHSTMGGIVVGNYDTNLATGKAFIYNINTKEYYPLEKPGGAASLTAYGIWYNGGTSYTIAGGYSVVDQGGVDAGFITDWDSSTQQLSNFTTLNYNNSPTSLVGTHFEGITTDDAGGYNLAGDWQYNAQPGTFPSFAHISRNSAGGFTASSVQWTNFAYYPGSSWTSANTVYKNYVLGLFEMGTPTMDYGYVATIPQ
;
A
#
# COMPACT_ATOMS: atom_id res chain seq x y z
N MET A 1 4.44 11.91 -1.54
CA MET A 1 4.36 12.27 -2.96
C MET A 1 2.89 12.33 -3.32
N GLN A 2 2.30 13.52 -3.34
CA GLN A 2 0.96 13.65 -3.87
C GLN A 2 1.03 13.27 -5.34
N LEU A 3 0.32 12.22 -5.76
CA LEU A 3 -0.01 11.98 -7.15
C LEU A 3 -0.75 13.23 -7.65
N LYS A 4 -0.03 14.12 -8.34
CA LYS A 4 -0.68 15.23 -9.05
C LYS A 4 -1.59 14.62 -10.09
N SER A 5 -2.90 14.67 -9.85
CA SER A 5 -3.90 14.36 -10.87
C SER A 5 -3.68 15.29 -12.05
N ARG A 6 -3.02 14.80 -13.10
CA ARG A 6 -3.00 15.49 -14.39
C ARG A 6 -4.37 15.32 -15.02
N LYS A 7 -5.20 16.34 -14.89
CA LYS A 7 -6.42 16.46 -15.71
C LYS A 7 -5.98 16.60 -17.17
N LEU A 8 -5.99 15.50 -17.90
CA LEU A 8 -5.85 15.53 -19.36
C LEU A 8 -7.24 15.50 -19.97
N LYS A 9 -7.61 16.58 -20.68
CA LYS A 9 -8.83 16.64 -21.46
C LYS A 9 -8.70 15.69 -22.65
N ALA A 10 -9.57 14.67 -22.70
CA ALA A 10 -9.68 13.78 -23.84
C ALA A 10 -10.45 14.46 -24.96
N TYR A 11 -9.84 14.54 -26.15
CA TYR A 11 -10.53 14.80 -27.40
C TYR A 11 -10.98 13.48 -28.01
N LEU A 12 -12.29 13.32 -28.17
CA LEU A 12 -12.90 12.22 -28.93
C LEU A 12 -12.56 12.34 -30.42
N SER A 13 -11.98 11.31 -30.98
CA SER A 13 -12.09 11.01 -32.41
C SER A 13 -12.20 9.49 -32.58
N LEU A 14 -13.41 9.03 -32.95
CA LEU A 14 -13.66 7.65 -33.36
C LEU A 14 -13.11 7.42 -34.77
N PRO A 15 -12.51 6.27 -35.03
CA PRO A 15 -12.62 5.63 -36.34
C PRO A 15 -13.45 4.34 -36.24
N LEU A 16 -14.36 4.25 -37.19
CA LEU A 16 -15.17 3.10 -37.54
C LEU A 16 -14.24 1.97 -38.02
N VAL A 17 -14.24 0.82 -37.37
CA VAL A 17 -13.55 -0.37 -37.85
C VAL A 17 -14.57 -1.51 -38.06
N SER A 18 -14.62 -1.96 -39.30
CA SER A 18 -15.51 -3.02 -39.82
C SER A 18 -15.23 -4.37 -39.16
N LEU A 19 -16.29 -5.04 -38.71
CA LEU A 19 -16.28 -6.42 -38.26
C LEU A 19 -16.02 -7.36 -39.44
N ILE A 20 -14.94 -8.13 -39.38
CA ILE A 20 -14.77 -9.35 -40.18
C ILE A 20 -15.05 -10.52 -39.24
N LEU A 21 -16.18 -11.20 -39.46
CA LEU A 21 -16.53 -12.45 -38.82
C LEU A 21 -15.73 -13.59 -39.45
N ILE A 22 -14.74 -14.12 -38.74
CA ILE A 22 -14.13 -15.41 -39.08
C ILE A 22 -14.74 -16.45 -38.14
N SER A 23 -15.57 -17.31 -38.67
CA SER A 23 -16.08 -18.50 -37.99
C SER A 23 -14.96 -19.54 -37.90
N CYS A 24 -14.41 -19.77 -36.69
CA CYS A 24 -13.59 -20.94 -36.43
C CYS A 24 -14.36 -21.95 -35.58
N ASN A 25 -14.33 -23.16 -36.05
CA ASN A 25 -14.95 -24.37 -35.59
C ASN A 25 -14.64 -24.70 -34.12
N SER A 26 -15.66 -25.09 -33.39
CA SER A 26 -15.65 -25.39 -31.96
C SER A 26 -14.99 -26.75 -31.67
N GLY A 27 -13.79 -26.74 -31.19
CA GLY A 27 -13.25 -27.76 -30.30
C GLY A 27 -13.56 -27.38 -28.86
N SER A 28 -14.52 -28.07 -28.22
CA SER A 28 -14.85 -27.86 -26.81
C SER A 28 -13.73 -28.42 -25.90
N SER A 29 -12.69 -27.66 -25.66
CA SER A 29 -11.91 -27.82 -24.45
C SER A 29 -12.60 -26.98 -23.39
N SER A 30 -13.20 -27.62 -22.39
CA SER A 30 -13.68 -26.97 -21.19
C SER A 30 -12.47 -26.28 -20.50
N ALA A 31 -12.35 -24.98 -20.70
CA ALA A 31 -11.44 -24.19 -19.87
C ALA A 31 -11.85 -24.42 -18.40
N PRO A 32 -10.88 -24.57 -17.48
CA PRO A 32 -11.20 -24.64 -16.07
C PRO A 32 -12.00 -23.38 -15.72
N SER A 33 -13.18 -23.58 -15.13
CA SER A 33 -14.04 -22.51 -14.64
C SER A 33 -13.29 -21.79 -13.50
N SER A 34 -12.56 -20.74 -13.83
CA SER A 34 -11.98 -19.88 -12.79
C SER A 34 -13.13 -19.17 -12.10
N THR A 35 -13.26 -19.39 -10.80
CA THR A 35 -14.19 -18.63 -9.96
C THR A 35 -13.90 -17.13 -10.18
N PRO A 36 -14.90 -16.31 -10.54
CA PRO A 36 -14.65 -14.90 -10.77
C PRO A 36 -14.29 -14.18 -9.46
N VAL A 37 -13.49 -13.12 -9.57
CA VAL A 37 -13.25 -12.21 -8.46
C VAL A 37 -14.57 -11.61 -7.99
N SER A 38 -14.84 -11.64 -6.69
CA SER A 38 -16.03 -11.03 -6.10
C SER A 38 -15.67 -9.73 -5.38
N TYR A 39 -16.59 -8.75 -5.40
CA TYR A 39 -16.38 -7.42 -4.83
C TYR A 39 -17.43 -7.10 -3.79
N SER A 40 -16.99 -6.42 -2.73
CA SER A 40 -17.84 -5.81 -1.71
C SER A 40 -17.41 -4.36 -1.49
N ALA A 41 -18.35 -3.43 -1.43
CA ALA A 41 -18.03 -2.07 -0.99
C ALA A 41 -17.63 -2.12 0.48
N PHE A 42 -16.56 -1.41 0.83
CA PHE A 42 -16.12 -1.25 2.21
C PHE A 42 -16.56 0.12 2.71
N ASN A 43 -17.37 0.10 3.75
CA ASN A 43 -17.84 1.32 4.42
C ASN A 43 -17.45 1.27 5.90
N CYS A 44 -17.00 2.41 6.40
CA CYS A 44 -16.75 2.61 7.82
C CYS A 44 -18.04 3.04 8.52
N PRO A 45 -18.67 2.24 9.41
CA PRO A 45 -19.90 2.62 10.08
C PRO A 45 -19.75 3.92 10.87
N GLY A 46 -20.78 4.75 10.87
CA GLY A 46 -20.80 6.04 11.60
C GLY A 46 -20.30 7.24 10.82
N THR A 47 -19.89 7.06 9.57
CA THR A 47 -19.37 8.13 8.71
C THR A 47 -20.37 8.54 7.62
N ASN A 48 -21.68 8.56 7.93
CA ASN A 48 -22.71 9.00 7.00
C ASN A 48 -22.40 10.43 6.49
N ASN A 49 -22.43 10.63 5.18
CA ASN A 49 -22.13 11.87 4.45
C ASN A 49 -20.64 12.22 4.32
N VAL A 50 -19.75 11.26 4.32
CA VAL A 50 -18.31 11.47 4.10
C VAL A 50 -17.87 10.73 2.86
N SER A 51 -17.05 11.35 2.01
CA SER A 51 -16.34 10.62 0.99
C SER A 51 -15.17 9.87 1.63
N PHE A 52 -15.01 8.59 1.26
CA PHE A 52 -13.90 7.78 1.72
C PHE A 52 -12.82 7.78 0.65
N PRO A 53 -11.72 8.51 0.83
CA PRO A 53 -10.61 8.44 -0.12
C PRO A 53 -9.92 7.08 -0.11
N GLY A 54 -10.20 6.18 0.84
CA GLY A 54 -9.87 4.78 0.66
C GLY A 54 -9.19 4.09 1.82
N VAL A 55 -9.12 2.78 1.65
CA VAL A 55 -8.38 1.86 2.50
C VAL A 55 -6.90 1.91 2.11
N SER A 56 -6.02 2.02 3.09
CA SER A 56 -4.57 2.11 2.89
C SER A 56 -3.78 0.97 3.51
N GLY A 57 -4.33 0.27 4.51
CA GLY A 57 -3.62 -0.81 5.18
C GLY A 57 -4.56 -1.81 5.83
N VAL A 58 -4.11 -3.08 5.93
CA VAL A 58 -4.84 -4.15 6.60
C VAL A 58 -3.87 -5.08 7.31
N ARG A 59 -4.30 -5.59 8.48
CA ARG A 59 -3.60 -6.65 9.20
C ARG A 59 -4.59 -7.55 9.92
N GLY A 60 -4.38 -8.87 9.87
CA GLY A 60 -5.15 -9.81 10.67
C GLY A 60 -4.98 -9.56 12.17
N ILE A 61 -6.04 -9.72 12.94
CA ILE A 61 -5.98 -9.61 14.40
C ILE A 61 -5.40 -10.91 14.95
N GLU A 62 -4.27 -10.80 15.62
CA GLU A 62 -3.55 -11.94 16.19
C GLU A 62 -4.44 -12.69 17.20
N GLY A 63 -4.44 -14.02 17.12
CA GLY A 63 -5.27 -14.88 17.98
C GLY A 63 -6.78 -14.83 17.71
N SER A 64 -7.24 -14.05 16.72
CA SER A 64 -8.66 -13.98 16.38
C SER A 64 -9.08 -15.11 15.43
N SER A 65 -10.30 -15.63 15.65
CA SER A 65 -11.01 -16.44 14.69
C SER A 65 -11.80 -15.55 13.71
N ASN A 66 -12.27 -16.07 12.57
CA ASN A 66 -13.21 -15.42 11.65
C ASN A 66 -12.65 -14.29 10.76
N ASN A 67 -11.37 -14.33 10.38
CA ASN A 67 -10.77 -13.32 9.50
C ASN A 67 -11.00 -11.88 10.00
N ALA A 68 -10.96 -11.66 11.32
CA ALA A 68 -11.01 -10.33 11.89
C ALA A 68 -9.71 -9.60 11.60
N VAL A 69 -9.84 -8.33 11.23
CA VAL A 69 -8.74 -7.47 10.80
C VAL A 69 -8.82 -6.10 11.45
N TYR A 70 -7.67 -5.44 11.52
CA TYR A 70 -7.57 -4.00 11.57
C TYR A 70 -7.40 -3.46 10.14
N ILE A 71 -8.21 -2.46 9.78
CA ILE A 71 -8.09 -1.75 8.50
C ILE A 71 -7.90 -0.28 8.81
N THR A 72 -6.94 0.33 8.13
CA THR A 72 -6.64 1.75 8.22
C THR A 72 -6.91 2.44 6.91
N GLY A 73 -7.13 3.74 6.99
CA GLY A 73 -7.33 4.54 5.80
C GLY A 73 -7.61 6.00 6.13
N VAL A 74 -8.07 6.72 5.11
CA VAL A 74 -8.36 8.15 5.17
C VAL A 74 -9.77 8.40 4.66
N TYR A 75 -10.47 9.35 5.25
CA TYR A 75 -11.72 9.88 4.74
C TYR A 75 -11.70 11.41 4.79
N VAL A 76 -12.53 12.05 3.98
CA VAL A 76 -12.66 13.51 3.99
C VAL A 76 -13.94 13.91 4.70
N GLN A 77 -13.82 14.76 5.73
CA GLN A 77 -14.94 15.36 6.42
C GLN A 77 -14.76 16.88 6.47
N TYR A 78 -15.80 17.61 6.05
CA TYR A 78 -15.74 19.08 5.97
C TYR A 78 -14.53 19.63 5.21
N GLY A 79 -14.10 18.91 4.17
CA GLY A 79 -12.95 19.30 3.34
C GLY A 79 -11.56 18.98 3.93
N SER A 80 -11.50 18.36 5.10
CA SER A 80 -10.24 17.97 5.74
C SER A 80 -10.07 16.46 5.76
N PRO A 81 -8.86 15.94 5.45
CA PRO A 81 -8.53 14.52 5.57
C PRO A 81 -8.44 14.10 7.04
N HIS A 82 -9.14 13.04 7.39
CA HIS A 82 -9.13 12.38 8.68
C HIS A 82 -8.80 10.90 8.51
N ALA A 83 -8.10 10.34 9.46
CA ALA A 83 -7.82 8.92 9.46
C ALA A 83 -8.91 8.11 10.18
N PHE A 84 -9.02 6.84 9.81
CA PHE A 84 -9.83 5.86 10.53
C PHE A 84 -9.05 4.59 10.84
N LEU A 85 -9.48 3.92 11.91
CA LEU A 85 -9.08 2.57 12.26
C LEU A 85 -10.36 1.73 12.42
N TYR A 86 -10.52 0.73 11.58
CA TYR A 86 -11.59 -0.24 11.62
C TYR A 86 -11.12 -1.52 12.31
N GLN A 87 -12.01 -2.14 13.09
CA GLN A 87 -11.83 -3.45 13.71
C GLN A 87 -13.04 -4.32 13.42
N GLY A 88 -12.83 -5.49 12.83
CA GLY A 88 -13.93 -6.43 12.53
C GLY A 88 -13.62 -7.39 11.40
N PRO A 89 -14.63 -8.11 10.87
CA PRO A 89 -14.47 -8.98 9.72
C PRO A 89 -13.98 -8.21 8.49
N VAL A 90 -13.12 -8.84 7.66
CA VAL A 90 -12.53 -8.19 6.48
C VAL A 90 -13.57 -7.69 5.47
N LEU A 91 -14.72 -8.34 5.38
CA LEU A 91 -15.83 -7.95 4.49
C LEU A 91 -16.78 -6.89 5.07
N GLY A 92 -16.45 -6.29 6.21
CA GLY A 92 -17.26 -5.25 6.83
C GLY A 92 -18.09 -5.72 8.01
N GLY A 93 -18.90 -4.81 8.60
CA GLY A 93 -19.75 -5.10 9.76
C GLY A 93 -19.07 -4.94 11.12
N GLY A 94 -17.85 -4.43 11.17
CA GLY A 94 -17.14 -4.13 12.40
C GLY A 94 -17.34 -2.70 12.89
N VAL A 95 -16.44 -2.24 13.75
CA VAL A 95 -16.44 -0.92 14.37
C VAL A 95 -15.35 -0.05 13.73
N CYS A 96 -15.67 1.20 13.46
CA CYS A 96 -14.78 2.18 12.88
C CYS A 96 -14.60 3.35 13.85
N ASN A 97 -13.36 3.63 14.18
CA ASN A 97 -12.99 4.76 15.01
C ASN A 97 -12.28 5.81 14.16
N GLN A 98 -12.66 7.07 14.34
CA GLN A 98 -11.89 8.19 13.82
C GLN A 98 -10.58 8.26 14.58
N PHE A 99 -9.48 8.47 13.86
CA PHE A 99 -8.16 8.45 14.43
C PHE A 99 -7.33 9.62 13.90
N ASN A 100 -7.20 10.67 14.69
CA ASN A 100 -6.42 11.84 14.32
C ASN A 100 -5.20 11.98 15.22
N PHE A 101 -4.08 12.40 14.65
CA PHE A 101 -2.91 12.78 15.43
C PHE A 101 -3.27 14.00 16.30
N PRO A 102 -3.05 13.94 17.61
CA PRO A 102 -3.44 15.05 18.49
C PRO A 102 -2.54 16.26 18.31
N SER A 103 -3.14 17.46 18.33
CA SER A 103 -2.45 18.72 18.10
C SER A 103 -1.40 19.05 19.17
N ASP A 104 -1.59 18.58 20.39
CA ASP A 104 -0.74 18.89 21.55
C ASP A 104 0.58 18.11 21.60
N VAL A 105 0.70 17.01 20.85
CA VAL A 105 1.92 16.17 20.84
C VAL A 105 3.11 16.87 20.21
N ASN A 106 2.90 17.86 19.37
CA ASN A 106 3.95 18.59 18.65
C ASN A 106 4.07 20.05 19.08
N ALA A 107 4.33 20.29 20.37
CA ALA A 107 4.71 21.61 20.88
C ALA A 107 3.77 22.76 20.43
N GLY A 108 2.46 22.54 20.49
CA GLY A 108 1.45 23.55 20.15
C GLY A 108 1.15 23.72 18.67
N ARG A 109 1.56 22.79 17.83
CA ARG A 109 1.21 22.81 16.39
C ARG A 109 -0.19 22.27 16.16
N THR A 110 -0.96 22.95 15.32
CA THR A 110 -2.30 22.52 14.94
C THR A 110 -2.23 21.47 13.81
N VAL A 111 -2.65 20.24 14.09
CA VAL A 111 -2.74 19.19 13.05
C VAL A 111 -3.92 19.48 12.13
N THR A 112 -3.65 19.53 10.83
CA THR A 112 -4.65 19.82 9.80
C THR A 112 -5.10 18.59 9.03
N SER A 113 -4.30 17.54 9.00
CA SER A 113 -4.68 16.26 8.41
C SER A 113 -3.92 15.10 9.04
N THR A 114 -4.53 13.91 9.03
CA THR A 114 -3.90 12.65 9.43
C THR A 114 -4.25 11.59 8.39
N SER A 115 -3.24 10.81 7.99
CA SER A 115 -3.39 9.64 7.11
C SER A 115 -2.78 8.44 7.80
N LEU A 116 -3.52 7.35 7.91
CA LEU A 116 -3.01 6.07 8.43
C LEU A 116 -2.79 5.09 7.29
N TYR A 117 -1.70 4.31 7.44
CA TYR A 117 -1.33 3.22 6.53
C TYR A 117 -1.27 1.89 7.31
N GLY A 118 -0.28 1.05 7.07
CA GLY A 118 -0.24 -0.30 7.60
C GLY A 118 -0.33 -0.41 9.13
N PRO A 119 -1.31 -1.16 9.67
CA PRO A 119 -1.39 -1.50 11.08
C PRO A 119 -0.58 -2.76 11.40
N ASP A 120 -0.20 -2.90 12.68
CA ASP A 120 0.22 -4.12 13.33
C ASP A 120 -0.50 -4.26 14.67
N ASN A 121 -0.45 -5.43 15.30
CA ASN A 121 -1.11 -5.67 16.59
C ASN A 121 -0.48 -6.83 17.34
N ASN A 122 -0.79 -6.93 18.62
CA ASN A 122 -0.49 -8.06 19.49
C ASN A 122 -1.77 -8.72 20.02
N GLY A 123 -2.83 -8.69 19.23
CA GLY A 123 -4.15 -9.23 19.56
C GLY A 123 -5.25 -8.17 19.57
N VAL A 124 -6.39 -8.52 20.19
CA VAL A 124 -7.55 -7.63 20.25
C VAL A 124 -7.29 -6.44 21.17
N GLY A 125 -7.54 -5.24 20.65
CA GLY A 125 -7.58 -4.00 21.44
C GLY A 125 -6.31 -3.18 21.43
N ASN A 126 -5.14 -3.73 21.09
CA ASN A 126 -3.89 -2.97 21.00
C ASN A 126 -3.31 -2.99 19.61
N VAL A 127 -2.94 -1.81 19.12
CA VAL A 127 -2.41 -1.63 17.78
C VAL A 127 -1.14 -0.81 17.78
N ILE A 128 -0.33 -1.04 16.77
CA ILE A 128 0.74 -0.17 16.30
C ILE A 128 0.32 0.28 14.92
N VAL A 129 0.24 1.59 14.68
CA VAL A 129 -0.20 2.13 13.39
C VAL A 129 0.79 3.18 12.92
N VAL A 130 1.09 3.16 11.63
CA VAL A 130 1.97 4.14 11.00
C VAL A 130 1.20 4.96 9.97
N GLY A 131 1.78 6.09 9.60
CA GLY A 131 1.16 6.99 8.66
C GLY A 131 1.91 8.30 8.52
N SER A 132 1.14 9.37 8.33
CA SER A 132 1.65 10.72 8.26
C SER A 132 0.61 11.74 8.73
N TYR A 133 1.06 12.94 9.06
CA TYR A 133 0.20 14.07 9.40
C TYR A 133 0.79 15.38 8.88
N THR A 134 -0.06 16.39 8.73
CA THR A 134 0.35 17.75 8.40
C THR A 134 -0.06 18.71 9.51
N THR A 135 0.67 19.82 9.64
CA THR A 135 0.35 20.87 10.59
C THR A 135 0.14 22.21 9.89
N LEU A 136 -0.60 23.10 10.51
CA LEU A 136 -0.81 24.46 9.99
C LEU A 136 0.51 25.23 9.89
N GLU A 137 1.41 24.98 10.85
CA GLU A 137 2.72 25.61 10.98
C GLU A 137 3.83 24.84 10.29
N SER A 138 3.49 24.04 9.30
CA SER A 138 4.41 23.04 8.71
C SER A 138 5.63 23.60 7.98
N GLY A 139 5.95 24.87 8.07
CA GLY A 139 7.23 25.42 7.61
C GLY A 139 7.80 24.71 6.35
N PRO A 140 9.08 24.33 6.32
CA PRO A 140 9.66 23.57 5.22
C PRO A 140 9.27 22.10 5.18
N ILE A 141 8.70 21.52 6.27
CA ILE A 141 8.28 20.13 6.35
C ILE A 141 6.79 20.06 6.05
N ALA A 142 6.45 19.60 4.84
CA ALA A 142 5.05 19.55 4.40
C ALA A 142 4.27 18.41 5.04
N GLN A 143 4.91 17.25 5.27
CA GLN A 143 4.28 16.05 5.82
C GLN A 143 5.24 15.33 6.76
N GLN A 144 4.75 14.98 7.96
CA GLN A 144 5.53 14.32 8.98
C GLN A 144 5.08 12.88 9.15
N GLY A 145 6.03 11.97 9.34
CA GLY A 145 5.71 10.57 9.58
C GLY A 145 5.11 10.37 10.98
N LEU A 146 4.17 9.45 11.08
CA LEU A 146 3.42 9.11 12.28
C LEU A 146 3.67 7.66 12.68
N LEU A 147 3.91 7.43 13.96
CA LEU A 147 3.82 6.13 14.63
C LEU A 147 2.96 6.29 15.88
N TYR A 148 1.91 5.49 16.00
CA TYR A 148 1.06 5.38 17.18
C TYR A 148 1.16 3.99 17.77
N GLN A 149 1.15 3.93 19.10
CA GLN A 149 1.03 2.69 19.89
C GLN A 149 -0.04 2.89 20.95
N GLY A 150 -0.97 1.97 21.08
CA GLY A 150 -2.03 2.06 22.09
C GLY A 150 -3.29 1.26 21.75
N ALA A 151 -4.38 1.59 22.42
CA ALA A 151 -5.66 0.96 22.18
C ALA A 151 -6.23 1.30 20.80
N ALA A 152 -6.88 0.33 20.15
CA ALA A 152 -7.48 0.50 18.84
C ALA A 152 -8.64 1.51 18.82
N ASP A 153 -9.28 1.75 19.95
CA ASP A 153 -10.33 2.77 20.13
C ASP A 153 -9.79 4.13 20.63
N GLY A 154 -8.48 4.26 20.78
CA GLY A 154 -7.85 5.48 21.30
C GLY A 154 -8.02 5.71 22.81
N SER A 155 -8.67 4.80 23.54
CA SER A 155 -8.93 4.95 24.99
C SER A 155 -7.67 4.93 25.85
N THR A 156 -6.63 4.26 25.38
CA THR A 156 -5.32 4.19 26.03
C THR A 156 -4.22 4.47 25.02
N ILE A 157 -3.54 5.59 25.19
CA ILE A 157 -2.41 6.00 24.37
C ILE A 157 -1.13 5.59 25.08
N LEU A 158 -0.35 4.67 24.50
CA LEU A 158 0.97 4.31 25.00
C LEU A 158 2.05 5.27 24.44
N GLY A 159 1.84 5.78 23.23
CA GLY A 159 2.74 6.78 22.66
C GLY A 159 2.41 7.19 21.25
N TYR A 160 2.82 8.42 20.93
CA TYR A 160 2.93 8.94 19.58
C TYR A 160 4.40 9.28 19.30
N THR A 161 4.88 8.93 18.12
CA THR A 161 6.24 9.27 17.68
C THR A 161 6.16 9.90 16.30
N THR A 162 6.80 11.06 16.14
CA THR A 162 7.05 11.63 14.82
C THR A 162 8.25 10.92 14.20
N LEU A 163 8.03 10.28 13.06
CA LEU A 163 9.10 9.64 12.30
C LEU A 163 9.83 10.70 11.47
N ASN A 164 11.14 10.80 11.67
CA ASN A 164 12.01 11.74 10.96
C ASN A 164 13.38 11.09 10.68
N PRO A 165 13.59 10.54 9.46
CA PRO A 165 14.81 9.82 9.10
C PRO A 165 15.99 10.76 8.72
N SER A 166 16.10 11.93 9.30
CA SER A 166 17.18 12.91 9.02
C SER A 166 18.59 12.37 9.22
N SER A 167 18.75 11.37 10.10
CA SER A 167 20.04 10.69 10.31
C SER A 167 20.55 9.93 9.07
N LEU A 168 19.64 9.53 8.15
CA LEU A 168 20.00 8.83 6.91
C LEU A 168 20.47 9.78 5.80
N SER A 169 20.29 11.08 5.97
CA SER A 169 20.67 12.10 4.97
C SER A 169 21.34 13.30 5.65
N PRO A 170 22.54 13.13 6.22
CA PRO A 170 23.26 14.20 6.88
C PRO A 170 23.49 15.40 5.95
N GLY A 171 23.14 16.59 6.41
CA GLY A 171 23.25 17.83 5.63
C GLY A 171 22.08 18.13 4.70
N GLU A 172 21.11 17.22 4.58
CA GLU A 172 19.87 17.45 3.85
C GLU A 172 18.73 17.81 4.80
N THR A 173 17.72 18.52 4.29
CA THR A 173 16.50 18.83 5.05
C THR A 173 15.38 17.87 4.62
N VAL A 174 14.87 17.08 5.55
CA VAL A 174 13.69 16.24 5.31
C VAL A 174 12.48 17.13 5.04
N LYS A 175 11.72 16.83 4.00
CA LYS A 175 10.53 17.58 3.55
C LYS A 175 9.24 16.82 3.82
N ASN A 176 9.23 15.55 3.50
CA ASN A 176 8.10 14.66 3.70
C ASN A 176 8.60 13.35 4.31
N THR A 177 7.79 12.76 5.18
CA THR A 177 8.02 11.41 5.71
C THR A 177 6.68 10.69 5.77
N LEU A 178 6.63 9.45 5.28
CA LEU A 178 5.47 8.58 5.34
C LEU A 178 5.91 7.21 5.89
N GLY A 179 5.29 6.77 6.98
CA GLY A 179 5.34 5.38 7.39
C GLY A 179 4.27 4.61 6.62
N HIS A 180 4.65 3.60 5.84
CA HIS A 180 3.69 2.87 5.00
C HIS A 180 3.21 1.57 5.64
N SER A 181 4.07 0.85 6.34
CA SER A 181 3.67 -0.40 7.00
C SER A 181 4.53 -0.69 8.22
N THR A 182 3.96 -1.47 9.15
CA THR A 182 4.69 -1.93 10.33
C THR A 182 4.33 -3.38 10.63
N MET A 183 5.31 -4.15 11.13
CA MET A 183 5.11 -5.49 11.66
C MET A 183 6.32 -5.92 12.49
N GLY A 184 6.07 -6.64 13.59
CA GLY A 184 7.14 -7.20 14.43
C GLY A 184 8.12 -6.18 15.00
N GLY A 185 7.67 -4.95 15.29
CA GLY A 185 8.49 -3.88 15.82
C GLY A 185 9.31 -3.10 14.80
N ILE A 186 9.08 -3.34 13.50
CA ILE A 186 9.76 -2.64 12.40
C ILE A 186 8.75 -1.83 11.59
N VAL A 187 9.12 -0.61 11.21
CA VAL A 187 8.38 0.26 10.29
C VAL A 187 9.15 0.39 8.99
N VAL A 188 8.45 0.37 7.88
CA VAL A 188 8.98 0.72 6.56
C VAL A 188 8.23 1.92 5.98
N GLY A 189 8.92 2.70 5.15
CA GLY A 189 8.33 3.87 4.54
C GLY A 189 9.27 4.59 3.59
N ASN A 190 8.91 5.82 3.23
CA ASN A 190 9.76 6.68 2.44
C ASN A 190 9.80 8.12 2.99
N TYR A 191 10.81 8.85 2.56
CA TYR A 191 10.96 10.28 2.85
C TYR A 191 11.54 11.01 1.65
N ASP A 192 11.25 12.30 1.60
CA ASP A 192 11.83 13.23 0.63
C ASP A 192 12.73 14.23 1.37
N THR A 193 13.76 14.69 0.68
CA THR A 193 14.63 15.77 1.17
C THR A 193 14.55 16.97 0.23
N ASN A 194 15.29 18.02 0.54
CA ASN A 194 15.47 19.16 -0.36
C ASN A 194 16.29 18.83 -1.62
N LEU A 195 16.99 17.69 -1.65
CA LEU A 195 17.85 17.28 -2.76
C LEU A 195 17.32 16.04 -3.52
N ALA A 196 16.51 15.20 -2.88
CA ALA A 196 16.04 13.95 -3.48
C ALA A 196 14.63 13.60 -3.02
N THR A 197 13.90 12.85 -3.84
CA THR A 197 12.58 12.31 -3.55
C THR A 197 12.63 10.79 -3.50
N GLY A 198 11.73 10.17 -2.71
CA GLY A 198 11.56 8.73 -2.67
C GLY A 198 12.78 7.98 -2.15
N LYS A 199 13.33 8.40 -1.01
CA LYS A 199 14.31 7.62 -0.24
C LYS A 199 13.55 6.69 0.70
N ALA A 200 13.80 5.38 0.68
CA ALA A 200 13.16 4.44 1.59
C ALA A 200 13.94 4.30 2.89
N PHE A 201 13.20 4.03 3.97
CA PHE A 201 13.76 3.77 5.28
C PHE A 201 13.14 2.55 5.94
N ILE A 202 13.90 1.95 6.86
CA ILE A 202 13.47 0.99 7.86
C ILE A 202 13.69 1.66 9.22
N TYR A 203 12.73 1.58 10.12
CA TYR A 203 12.84 2.10 11.48
C TYR A 203 12.53 1.00 12.49
N ASN A 204 13.43 0.79 13.43
CA ASN A 204 13.24 -0.16 14.54
C ASN A 204 12.62 0.59 15.72
N ILE A 205 11.40 0.20 16.10
CA ILE A 205 10.63 0.85 17.18
C ILE A 205 11.34 0.71 18.53
N ASN A 206 12.00 -0.43 18.77
CA ASN A 206 12.63 -0.72 20.05
C ASN A 206 13.95 0.04 20.24
N THR A 207 14.82 0.06 19.22
CA THR A 207 16.11 0.75 19.29
C THR A 207 16.02 2.22 18.91
N LYS A 208 14.92 2.63 18.24
CA LYS A 208 14.69 3.98 17.70
C LYS A 208 15.71 4.37 16.62
N GLU A 209 16.25 3.40 15.91
CA GLU A 209 17.25 3.58 14.87
C GLU A 209 16.63 3.47 13.48
N TYR A 210 17.18 4.27 12.56
CA TYR A 210 16.83 4.25 11.14
C TYR A 210 17.92 3.55 10.32
N TYR A 211 17.49 2.76 9.36
CA TYR A 211 18.36 2.09 8.38
C TYR A 211 17.89 2.44 6.96
N PRO A 212 18.80 2.69 6.02
CA PRO A 212 18.43 2.91 4.63
C PRO A 212 17.97 1.61 4.00
N LEU A 213 16.95 1.68 3.16
CA LEU A 213 16.61 0.61 2.24
C LEU A 213 16.97 1.06 0.83
N GLU A 214 17.98 0.41 0.24
CA GLU A 214 18.53 0.78 -1.05
C GLU A 214 18.48 -0.41 -2.02
N LYS A 215 18.10 -0.14 -3.26
CA LYS A 215 18.17 -1.15 -4.31
C LYS A 215 19.63 -1.44 -4.69
N PRO A 216 20.06 -2.70 -4.77
CA PRO A 216 21.36 -3.06 -5.36
C PRO A 216 21.50 -2.48 -6.77
N GLY A 217 22.57 -1.72 -6.99
CA GLY A 217 22.82 -1.02 -8.25
C GLY A 217 22.10 0.33 -8.41
N GLY A 218 21.41 0.80 -7.36
CA GLY A 218 20.77 2.12 -7.31
C GLY A 218 19.35 2.17 -7.89
N ALA A 219 18.67 3.24 -7.57
CA ALA A 219 17.36 3.63 -8.11
C ALA A 219 17.25 5.17 -8.08
N ALA A 220 16.41 5.75 -8.93
CA ALA A 220 16.12 7.18 -8.87
C ALA A 220 15.26 7.53 -7.65
N SER A 221 14.34 6.66 -7.32
CA SER A 221 13.53 6.69 -6.09
C SER A 221 13.16 5.27 -5.69
N LEU A 222 12.89 5.06 -4.40
CA LEU A 222 12.43 3.78 -3.88
C LEU A 222 11.47 4.02 -2.71
N THR A 223 10.36 3.28 -2.69
CA THR A 223 9.39 3.30 -1.60
C THR A 223 9.10 1.88 -1.14
N ALA A 224 9.24 1.64 0.17
CA ALA A 224 8.82 0.41 0.83
C ALA A 224 7.39 0.58 1.33
N TYR A 225 6.45 -0.13 0.74
CA TYR A 225 5.04 -0.02 1.07
C TYR A 225 4.55 -1.11 2.03
N GLY A 226 5.04 -2.33 1.90
CA GLY A 226 4.61 -3.47 2.69
C GLY A 226 5.75 -4.15 3.42
N ILE A 227 5.49 -4.66 4.64
CA ILE A 227 6.42 -5.49 5.41
C ILE A 227 5.70 -6.70 5.99
N TRP A 228 6.39 -7.84 5.96
CA TRP A 228 5.97 -9.08 6.62
C TRP A 228 7.07 -9.61 7.53
N TYR A 229 6.72 -9.90 8.79
CA TYR A 229 7.61 -10.51 9.78
C TYR A 229 7.60 -12.03 9.63
N ASN A 230 8.76 -12.62 9.36
CA ASN A 230 8.91 -14.07 9.15
C ASN A 230 9.30 -14.84 10.43
N GLY A 231 9.43 -14.12 11.53
CA GLY A 231 9.93 -14.69 12.80
C GLY A 231 11.42 -14.41 13.01
N GLY A 232 11.86 -14.46 14.28
CA GLY A 232 13.25 -14.20 14.66
C GLY A 232 13.72 -12.79 14.29
N THR A 233 14.67 -12.68 13.38
CA THR A 233 15.22 -11.40 12.88
C THR A 233 14.85 -11.12 11.44
N SER A 234 14.04 -11.99 10.81
CA SER A 234 13.79 -12.00 9.37
C SER A 234 12.50 -11.29 8.99
N TYR A 235 12.59 -10.46 7.96
CA TYR A 235 11.47 -9.70 7.37
C TYR A 235 11.50 -9.80 5.86
N THR A 236 10.32 -9.70 5.23
CA THR A 236 10.18 -9.53 3.78
C THR A 236 9.49 -8.22 3.51
N ILE A 237 10.06 -7.42 2.60
CA ILE A 237 9.59 -6.07 2.25
C ILE A 237 9.24 -6.04 0.78
N ALA A 238 8.11 -5.40 0.45
CA ALA A 238 7.66 -5.17 -0.91
C ALA A 238 7.41 -3.68 -1.17
N GLY A 239 7.51 -3.28 -2.42
CA GLY A 239 7.29 -1.88 -2.80
C GLY A 239 7.53 -1.61 -4.28
N GLY A 240 7.93 -0.38 -4.58
CA GLY A 240 8.26 0.07 -5.91
C GLY A 240 9.50 0.97 -5.94
N TYR A 241 10.15 1.04 -7.09
CA TYR A 241 11.27 1.92 -7.32
C TYR A 241 11.25 2.45 -8.77
N SER A 242 11.81 3.65 -8.98
CA SER A 242 11.95 4.21 -10.33
C SER A 242 13.32 3.88 -10.90
N VAL A 243 13.32 3.40 -12.14
CA VAL A 243 14.53 3.01 -12.86
C VAL A 243 15.24 4.25 -13.40
N VAL A 244 16.52 4.42 -13.05
CA VAL A 244 17.32 5.62 -13.37
C VAL A 244 17.38 5.90 -14.88
N ASP A 245 17.60 4.85 -15.68
CA ASP A 245 17.86 4.97 -17.12
C ASP A 245 16.61 4.94 -18.00
N GLN A 246 15.40 4.88 -17.41
CA GLN A 246 14.15 4.69 -18.14
C GLN A 246 13.11 5.81 -17.89
N GLY A 247 13.57 7.01 -17.55
CA GLY A 247 12.69 8.19 -17.48
C GLY A 247 11.68 8.16 -16.33
N GLY A 248 11.95 7.42 -15.24
CA GLY A 248 11.09 7.37 -14.06
C GLY A 248 9.97 6.33 -14.15
N VAL A 249 10.17 5.28 -14.94
CA VAL A 249 9.27 4.12 -14.97
C VAL A 249 9.40 3.33 -13.68
N ASP A 250 8.27 3.01 -13.07
CA ASP A 250 8.22 2.24 -11.83
C ASP A 250 8.36 0.75 -12.07
N ALA A 251 9.10 0.08 -11.20
CA ALA A 251 9.21 -1.37 -11.12
C ALA A 251 8.88 -1.84 -9.71
N GLY A 252 8.11 -2.90 -9.58
CA GLY A 252 7.85 -3.56 -8.30
C GLY A 252 9.07 -4.31 -7.79
N PHE A 253 9.17 -4.50 -6.48
CA PHE A 253 10.20 -5.34 -5.87
C PHE A 253 9.68 -6.12 -4.66
N ILE A 254 10.40 -7.20 -4.36
CA ILE A 254 10.37 -7.91 -3.10
C ILE A 254 11.82 -8.15 -2.63
N THR A 255 12.07 -8.05 -1.34
CA THR A 255 13.42 -8.27 -0.76
C THR A 255 13.29 -8.76 0.67
N ASP A 256 14.31 -9.48 1.15
CA ASP A 256 14.42 -9.83 2.55
C ASP A 256 15.34 -8.85 3.29
N TRP A 257 15.06 -8.65 4.58
CA TRP A 257 15.88 -7.89 5.49
C TRP A 257 16.05 -8.62 6.82
N ASP A 258 17.27 -8.67 7.33
CA ASP A 258 17.59 -9.24 8.64
C ASP A 258 17.94 -8.13 9.62
N SER A 259 17.17 -8.04 10.71
CA SER A 259 17.31 -6.96 11.70
C SER A 259 18.54 -7.09 12.59
N SER A 260 19.16 -8.28 12.68
CA SER A 260 20.37 -8.48 13.48
C SER A 260 21.63 -8.09 12.72
N THR A 261 21.67 -8.33 11.42
CA THR A 261 22.79 -8.00 10.54
C THR A 261 22.60 -6.69 9.80
N GLN A 262 21.34 -6.19 9.75
CA GLN A 262 20.93 -4.99 9.00
C GLN A 262 21.19 -5.12 7.49
N GLN A 263 21.17 -6.35 6.97
CA GLN A 263 21.48 -6.65 5.59
C GLN A 263 20.23 -6.97 4.78
N LEU A 264 20.19 -6.45 3.56
CA LEU A 264 19.24 -6.85 2.54
C LEU A 264 19.75 -8.08 1.80
N SER A 265 18.83 -8.95 1.43
CA SER A 265 19.09 -10.12 0.58
C SER A 265 17.92 -10.42 -0.33
N ASN A 266 18.11 -11.27 -1.33
CA ASN A 266 17.07 -11.75 -2.23
C ASN A 266 16.28 -10.62 -2.95
N PHE A 267 16.90 -9.45 -3.18
CA PHE A 267 16.24 -8.36 -3.90
C PHE A 267 15.86 -8.81 -5.31
N THR A 268 14.55 -8.84 -5.58
CA THR A 268 13.99 -9.32 -6.84
C THR A 268 13.04 -8.28 -7.41
N THR A 269 13.30 -7.85 -8.65
CA THR A 269 12.40 -6.99 -9.41
C THR A 269 11.25 -7.81 -9.95
N LEU A 270 10.03 -7.32 -9.74
CA LEU A 270 8.79 -7.97 -10.16
C LEU A 270 7.99 -6.98 -11.01
N ASN A 271 7.81 -7.28 -12.29
CA ASN A 271 6.97 -6.48 -13.17
C ASN A 271 5.73 -7.27 -13.59
N TYR A 272 4.62 -6.57 -13.71
CA TYR A 272 3.36 -7.16 -14.08
C TYR A 272 3.52 -8.05 -15.31
N ASN A 273 3.08 -9.31 -15.14
CA ASN A 273 3.12 -10.37 -16.15
C ASN A 273 4.52 -10.59 -16.78
N ASN A 274 5.59 -10.37 -16.00
CA ASN A 274 6.99 -10.44 -16.46
C ASN A 274 7.32 -9.54 -17.66
N SER A 275 6.57 -8.47 -17.82
CA SER A 275 6.79 -7.49 -18.89
C SER A 275 8.07 -6.68 -18.66
N PRO A 276 8.75 -6.22 -19.71
CA PRO A 276 9.85 -5.29 -19.59
C PRO A 276 9.42 -3.99 -18.89
N THR A 277 10.24 -3.44 -18.00
CA THR A 277 10.00 -2.15 -17.34
C THR A 277 9.80 -0.99 -18.30
N SER A 278 10.38 -1.05 -19.49
CA SER A 278 10.16 -0.05 -20.55
C SER A 278 8.72 -0.01 -21.10
N LEU A 279 7.95 -1.08 -20.90
CA LEU A 279 6.57 -1.19 -21.39
C LEU A 279 5.53 -1.04 -20.28
N VAL A 280 5.81 -1.57 -19.09
CA VAL A 280 4.86 -1.65 -17.98
C VAL A 280 5.53 -1.20 -16.69
N GLY A 281 4.93 -0.21 -16.04
CA GLY A 281 5.23 0.16 -14.65
C GLY A 281 4.46 -0.72 -13.70
N THR A 282 5.07 -1.04 -12.55
CA THR A 282 4.45 -1.85 -11.48
C THR A 282 4.94 -1.38 -10.13
N HIS A 283 4.07 -1.32 -9.14
CA HIS A 283 4.48 -1.21 -7.76
C HIS A 283 3.53 -1.97 -6.83
N PHE A 284 4.05 -2.46 -5.71
CA PHE A 284 3.26 -3.15 -4.71
C PHE A 284 3.00 -2.23 -3.52
N GLU A 285 1.74 -2.24 -3.07
CA GLU A 285 1.27 -1.45 -1.93
C GLU A 285 1.12 -2.31 -0.65
N GLY A 286 0.99 -3.63 -0.78
CA GLY A 286 0.77 -4.53 0.35
C GLY A 286 1.39 -5.91 0.17
N ILE A 287 1.66 -6.57 1.31
CA ILE A 287 2.18 -7.93 1.39
C ILE A 287 1.54 -8.69 2.56
N THR A 288 1.22 -9.95 2.33
CA THR A 288 0.81 -10.92 3.36
C THR A 288 1.36 -12.30 3.03
N THR A 289 1.57 -13.16 4.04
CA THR A 289 1.91 -14.57 3.80
C THR A 289 0.74 -15.34 3.22
N ASP A 290 1.03 -16.41 2.49
CA ASP A 290 0.08 -17.46 2.09
C ASP A 290 -0.03 -18.60 3.10
N ASP A 291 0.68 -18.51 4.25
CA ASP A 291 0.82 -19.53 5.29
C ASP A 291 1.52 -20.82 4.83
N ALA A 292 1.99 -20.89 3.57
CA ALA A 292 2.72 -22.01 2.99
C ALA A 292 4.18 -21.67 2.65
N GLY A 293 4.65 -20.48 3.07
CA GLY A 293 6.02 -19.99 2.86
C GLY A 293 6.16 -19.09 1.63
N GLY A 294 5.07 -18.73 0.99
CA GLY A 294 4.98 -17.71 -0.05
C GLY A 294 4.29 -16.44 0.43
N TYR A 295 4.09 -15.51 -0.51
CA TYR A 295 3.49 -14.21 -0.26
C TYR A 295 2.47 -13.85 -1.31
N ASN A 296 1.39 -13.23 -0.84
CA ASN A 296 0.42 -12.54 -1.65
C ASN A 296 0.73 -11.04 -1.62
N LEU A 297 0.75 -10.41 -2.79
CA LEU A 297 1.05 -9.01 -2.99
C LEU A 297 -0.14 -8.33 -3.66
N ALA A 298 -0.49 -7.15 -3.22
CA ALA A 298 -1.41 -6.26 -3.92
C ALA A 298 -0.66 -5.03 -4.41
N GLY A 299 -1.03 -4.53 -5.55
CA GLY A 299 -0.43 -3.33 -6.11
C GLY A 299 -1.03 -2.96 -7.45
N ASP A 300 -0.49 -1.94 -8.03
CA ASP A 300 -0.97 -1.37 -9.28
C ASP A 300 0.06 -1.53 -10.40
N TRP A 301 -0.45 -1.60 -11.61
CA TRP A 301 0.36 -1.59 -12.81
C TRP A 301 -0.22 -0.64 -13.86
N GLN A 302 0.62 -0.19 -14.78
CA GLN A 302 0.22 0.69 -15.87
C GLN A 302 1.06 0.46 -17.11
N TYR A 303 0.49 0.71 -18.29
CA TYR A 303 1.29 0.84 -19.50
C TYR A 303 1.99 2.20 -19.53
N ASN A 304 3.30 2.22 -19.79
CA ASN A 304 4.07 3.47 -19.83
C ASN A 304 3.65 4.42 -20.94
N ALA A 305 3.13 3.88 -22.04
CA ALA A 305 2.68 4.64 -23.20
C ALA A 305 1.20 5.02 -23.18
N GLN A 306 0.42 4.58 -22.16
CA GLN A 306 -1.03 4.78 -22.11
C GLN A 306 -1.44 5.28 -20.73
N PRO A 307 -2.44 6.15 -20.65
CA PRO A 307 -3.02 6.53 -19.36
C PRO A 307 -3.84 5.38 -18.78
N GLY A 308 -3.80 5.28 -17.46
CA GLY A 308 -4.60 4.31 -16.70
C GLY A 308 -3.73 3.47 -15.79
N THR A 309 -4.21 3.25 -14.57
CA THR A 309 -3.61 2.38 -13.56
C THR A 309 -4.57 1.26 -13.30
N PHE A 310 -4.08 0.03 -13.21
CA PHE A 310 -4.88 -1.17 -13.06
C PHE A 310 -4.50 -1.91 -11.78
N PRO A 311 -5.48 -2.40 -11.01
CA PRO A 311 -5.21 -3.19 -9.82
C PRO A 311 -4.70 -4.59 -10.20
N SER A 312 -3.83 -5.14 -9.35
CA SER A 312 -3.33 -6.50 -9.50
C SER A 312 -3.14 -7.20 -8.17
N PHE A 313 -3.21 -8.51 -8.23
CA PHE A 313 -2.80 -9.42 -7.18
C PHE A 313 -1.72 -10.34 -7.74
N ALA A 314 -0.67 -10.56 -6.96
CA ALA A 314 0.42 -11.45 -7.33
C ALA A 314 0.70 -12.43 -6.20
N HIS A 315 0.92 -13.69 -6.53
CA HIS A 315 1.40 -14.70 -5.61
C HIS A 315 2.82 -15.11 -5.99
N ILE A 316 3.71 -15.18 -5.01
CA ILE A 316 5.10 -15.62 -5.21
C ILE A 316 5.54 -16.53 -4.07
N SER A 317 6.07 -17.70 -4.42
CA SER A 317 6.68 -18.62 -3.47
C SER A 317 8.21 -18.44 -3.44
N ARG A 318 8.84 -18.85 -2.34
CA ARG A 318 10.29 -18.95 -2.28
C ARG A 318 10.76 -20.12 -3.14
N ASN A 319 11.88 -19.94 -3.83
CA ASN A 319 12.56 -21.02 -4.54
C ASN A 319 13.34 -21.91 -3.56
N SER A 320 13.92 -23.01 -4.05
CA SER A 320 14.67 -23.96 -3.24
C SER A 320 15.91 -23.39 -2.55
N ALA A 321 16.43 -22.24 -3.01
CA ALA A 321 17.53 -21.51 -2.36
C ALA A 321 17.03 -20.49 -1.31
N GLY A 322 15.73 -20.41 -1.07
CA GLY A 322 15.12 -19.48 -0.12
C GLY A 322 14.86 -18.07 -0.66
N GLY A 323 15.29 -17.77 -1.89
CA GLY A 323 15.07 -16.48 -2.54
C GLY A 323 13.79 -16.45 -3.39
N PHE A 324 13.67 -15.46 -4.26
CA PHE A 324 12.53 -15.28 -5.16
C PHE A 324 12.96 -15.40 -6.63
N THR A 325 12.02 -15.82 -7.48
CA THR A 325 12.23 -15.94 -8.92
C THR A 325 11.12 -15.18 -9.64
N ALA A 326 11.46 -14.11 -10.35
CA ALA A 326 10.46 -13.24 -10.99
C ALA A 326 9.52 -13.98 -11.94
N SER A 327 10.05 -14.97 -12.69
CA SER A 327 9.25 -15.78 -13.64
C SER A 327 8.29 -16.76 -12.96
N SER A 328 8.38 -16.98 -11.65
CA SER A 328 7.46 -17.85 -10.91
C SER A 328 6.24 -17.13 -10.35
N VAL A 329 6.17 -15.80 -10.49
CA VAL A 329 5.03 -15.01 -10.00
C VAL A 329 3.76 -15.40 -10.74
N GLN A 330 2.74 -15.72 -9.99
CA GLN A 330 1.39 -15.97 -10.51
C GLN A 330 0.59 -14.67 -10.38
N TRP A 331 0.28 -14.06 -11.52
CA TRP A 331 -0.48 -12.83 -11.58
C TRP A 331 -1.97 -13.11 -11.74
N THR A 332 -2.79 -12.49 -10.90
CA THR A 332 -4.24 -12.42 -11.09
C THR A 332 -4.60 -10.98 -11.42
N ASN A 333 -4.95 -10.77 -12.68
CA ASN A 333 -5.50 -9.49 -13.12
C ASN A 333 -6.99 -9.50 -12.79
N PHE A 334 -7.47 -8.48 -12.14
CA PHE A 334 -8.88 -8.29 -11.89
C PHE A 334 -9.35 -6.94 -12.42
N ALA A 335 -10.58 -6.93 -12.88
CA ALA A 335 -11.19 -5.76 -13.47
C ALA A 335 -11.39 -4.66 -12.42
N TYR A 336 -11.65 -3.46 -12.87
CA TYR A 336 -12.13 -2.40 -12.01
C TYR A 336 -13.37 -2.84 -11.21
N TYR A 337 -13.54 -2.26 -10.04
CA TYR A 337 -14.79 -2.41 -9.29
C TYR A 337 -15.97 -2.13 -10.23
N PRO A 338 -17.02 -2.96 -10.23
CA PRO A 338 -18.11 -2.86 -11.21
C PRO A 338 -18.73 -1.46 -11.24
N GLY A 339 -18.72 -0.85 -12.43
CA GLY A 339 -19.26 0.50 -12.66
C GLY A 339 -18.33 1.66 -12.29
N SER A 340 -17.10 1.40 -11.83
CA SER A 340 -16.11 2.45 -11.53
C SER A 340 -15.38 2.93 -12.78
N SER A 341 -14.89 4.15 -12.72
CA SER A 341 -13.98 4.74 -13.72
C SER A 341 -12.52 4.38 -13.46
N TRP A 342 -12.19 4.08 -12.22
CA TRP A 342 -10.84 3.74 -11.78
C TRP A 342 -10.89 2.88 -10.50
N THR A 343 -9.86 2.04 -10.30
CA THR A 343 -9.72 1.18 -9.13
C THR A 343 -8.24 0.97 -8.83
N SER A 344 -7.83 1.04 -7.57
CA SER A 344 -6.47 0.73 -7.10
C SER A 344 -6.47 -0.45 -6.14
N ALA A 345 -5.32 -1.12 -5.98
CA ALA A 345 -5.09 -2.20 -5.01
C ALA A 345 -4.06 -1.73 -3.98
N ASN A 346 -4.52 -1.24 -2.83
CA ASN A 346 -3.67 -0.56 -1.86
C ASN A 346 -3.10 -1.48 -0.79
N THR A 347 -3.73 -2.62 -0.51
CA THR A 347 -3.27 -3.55 0.52
C THR A 347 -3.87 -4.94 0.35
N VAL A 348 -3.32 -5.94 1.06
CA VAL A 348 -3.75 -7.33 0.95
C VAL A 348 -3.74 -8.04 2.31
N TYR A 349 -4.76 -8.85 2.53
CA TYR A 349 -4.85 -9.80 3.64
C TYR A 349 -5.29 -11.15 3.12
N LYS A 350 -4.42 -12.15 3.19
CA LYS A 350 -4.65 -13.47 2.56
C LYS A 350 -4.99 -13.30 1.07
N ASN A 351 -6.18 -13.73 0.65
CA ASN A 351 -6.70 -13.55 -0.71
C ASN A 351 -7.69 -12.38 -0.85
N TYR A 352 -7.73 -11.46 0.12
CA TYR A 352 -8.53 -10.25 0.06
C TYR A 352 -7.65 -9.07 -0.34
N VAL A 353 -7.96 -8.43 -1.46
CA VAL A 353 -7.37 -7.17 -1.88
C VAL A 353 -8.29 -6.03 -1.48
N LEU A 354 -7.73 -5.02 -0.84
CA LEU A 354 -8.46 -3.84 -0.42
C LEU A 354 -7.85 -2.60 -1.09
N GLY A 355 -8.71 -1.66 -1.43
CA GLY A 355 -8.28 -0.43 -2.09
C GLY A 355 -9.43 0.56 -2.22
N LEU A 356 -9.33 1.40 -3.23
CA LEU A 356 -10.35 2.38 -3.53
C LEU A 356 -10.79 2.32 -5.00
N PHE A 357 -11.98 2.82 -5.27
CA PHE A 357 -12.51 2.99 -6.61
C PHE A 357 -13.25 4.33 -6.74
N GLU A 358 -13.29 4.87 -7.95
CA GLU A 358 -13.99 6.11 -8.26
C GLU A 358 -15.30 5.84 -8.97
N MET A 359 -16.38 6.48 -8.51
CA MET A 359 -17.69 6.45 -9.15
C MET A 359 -18.38 7.80 -9.11
N GLY A 360 -19.34 7.99 -10.02
CA GLY A 360 -20.27 9.10 -10.02
C GLY A 360 -19.82 10.34 -10.81
N THR A 361 -20.68 11.38 -10.75
CA THR A 361 -20.41 12.69 -11.36
C THR A 361 -20.96 13.76 -10.42
N PRO A 362 -20.12 14.53 -9.70
CA PRO A 362 -18.65 14.45 -9.69
C PRO A 362 -18.11 13.12 -9.16
N THR A 363 -16.90 12.74 -9.59
CA THR A 363 -16.24 11.53 -9.15
C THR A 363 -15.96 11.57 -7.64
N MET A 364 -16.30 10.49 -6.94
CA MET A 364 -16.03 10.30 -5.52
C MET A 364 -15.31 8.98 -5.31
N ASP A 365 -14.43 8.96 -4.31
CA ASP A 365 -13.65 7.78 -3.92
C ASP A 365 -14.41 6.95 -2.90
N TYR A 366 -14.34 5.62 -3.05
CA TYR A 366 -14.96 4.63 -2.18
C TYR A 366 -13.99 3.49 -1.88
N GLY A 367 -14.09 2.90 -0.69
CA GLY A 367 -13.36 1.69 -0.34
C GLY A 367 -14.02 0.43 -0.89
N TYR A 368 -13.20 -0.58 -1.17
CA TYR A 368 -13.69 -1.91 -1.56
C TYR A 368 -12.84 -3.05 -0.98
N VAL A 369 -13.41 -4.24 -0.97
CA VAL A 369 -12.73 -5.52 -0.76
C VAL A 369 -13.02 -6.42 -1.97
N ALA A 370 -11.97 -6.89 -2.62
CA ALA A 370 -12.05 -7.94 -3.64
C ALA A 370 -11.58 -9.27 -3.06
N THR A 371 -12.35 -10.34 -3.25
CA THR A 371 -11.94 -11.70 -2.91
C THR A 371 -11.36 -12.37 -4.14
N ILE A 372 -10.08 -12.69 -4.09
CA ILE A 372 -9.35 -13.36 -5.16
C ILE A 372 -9.56 -14.87 -5.01
N PRO A 373 -9.99 -15.60 -6.05
CA PRO A 373 -10.11 -17.06 -6.02
C PRO A 373 -8.76 -17.72 -5.78
N GLN A 374 -8.76 -18.77 -4.96
CA GLN A 374 -7.60 -19.64 -4.70
C GLN A 374 -7.69 -20.93 -5.53
#